data_d0136733daf392a09b3f99b212bb84a9
#
_entry.id   d0136733daf392a09b3f99b212bb84a9
#
_cell.length_a   1.000
_cell.length_b   1.000
_cell.length_c   1.000
_cell.angle_alpha   90.00
_cell.angle_beta   90.00
_cell.angle_gamma   90.00
#
_symmetry.space_group_name_H-M   'P 1'
#
loop_
_entity.id
_entity.type
_entity.pdbx_description
1 polymer ?
#
loop_
_entity_poly.entity_id
_entity_poly.type
_entity_poly.pdbx_seq_one_letter_code
_entity_poly.pdbx_strand_id
1 'polypeptide(L)'
;MIITVTCNPALDRSLSVPQFSADTVNRATGSRLDPGGKGVNVSKVLKALGTGSIATGFLGGSAGNAIANALDSLGIRHDFVRIAGETRTNLKIFDPVRMTYTDINEPGEPVSAEAVAALEEKLLSLAKPNDIVLF
;
A
#
# COMPACT_ATOMS: atom_id res chain seq x y z
N MET A 1 -12.55 17.83 1.68
CA MET A 1 -11.57 16.93 1.05
C MET A 1 -11.58 15.59 1.77
N ILE A 2 -11.09 14.50 1.17
CA ILE A 2 -10.93 13.20 1.84
C ILE A 2 -9.43 12.93 2.00
N ILE A 3 -9.01 12.62 3.23
CA ILE A 3 -7.64 12.25 3.57
C ILE A 3 -7.68 10.77 4.00
N THR A 4 -6.92 9.92 3.34
CA THR A 4 -6.83 8.50 3.70
C THR A 4 -5.49 8.23 4.38
N VAL A 5 -5.52 7.62 5.55
CA VAL A 5 -4.33 7.32 6.33
C VAL A 5 -4.03 5.82 6.24
N THR A 6 -2.78 5.47 5.94
CA THR A 6 -2.32 4.07 5.91
C THR A 6 -1.08 3.95 6.80
N CYS A 7 -1.28 3.48 8.03
CA CYS A 7 -0.17 3.34 8.99
C CYS A 7 0.75 2.17 8.67
N ASN A 8 0.27 1.15 7.97
CA ASN A 8 1.07 -0.02 7.57
C ASN A 8 0.78 -0.39 6.10
N PRO A 9 1.23 0.44 5.13
CA PRO A 9 1.08 0.15 3.72
C PRO A 9 1.88 -1.09 3.32
N ALA A 10 1.58 -1.63 2.14
CA ALA A 10 2.30 -2.77 1.59
C ALA A 10 2.47 -2.62 0.08
N LEU A 11 3.59 -3.09 -0.45
CA LEU A 11 3.72 -3.36 -1.87
C LEU A 11 3.22 -4.80 -2.11
N ASP A 12 2.04 -4.94 -2.72
CA ASP A 12 1.47 -6.25 -3.00
C ASP A 12 2.09 -6.83 -4.28
N ARG A 13 2.82 -7.93 -4.15
CA ARG A 13 3.37 -8.68 -5.27
C ARG A 13 2.49 -9.89 -5.58
N SER A 14 1.79 -9.85 -6.70
CA SER A 14 0.96 -10.96 -7.18
C SER A 14 1.74 -11.81 -8.17
N LEU A 15 1.75 -13.13 -7.95
CA LEU A 15 2.34 -14.12 -8.85
C LEU A 15 1.26 -15.06 -9.36
N SER A 16 1.27 -15.34 -10.68
CA SER A 16 0.48 -16.43 -11.26
C SER A 16 1.35 -17.69 -11.29
N VAL A 17 0.94 -18.71 -10.53
CA VAL A 17 1.70 -19.96 -10.38
C VAL A 17 0.78 -21.15 -10.62
N PRO A 18 0.75 -21.70 -11.86
CA PRO A 18 -0.08 -22.86 -12.17
C PRO A 18 0.30 -24.09 -11.32
N GLN A 19 -0.69 -24.76 -10.75
CA GLN A 19 -0.53 -25.94 -9.90
C GLN A 19 0.38 -25.69 -8.68
N PHE A 20 0.24 -24.52 -8.04
CA PHE A 20 1.04 -24.15 -6.87
C PHE A 20 1.03 -25.27 -5.82
N SER A 21 2.21 -25.68 -5.35
CA SER A 21 2.36 -26.75 -4.36
C SER A 21 3.50 -26.44 -3.41
N ALA A 22 3.31 -26.81 -2.12
CA ALA A 22 4.37 -26.75 -1.14
C ALA A 22 5.43 -27.82 -1.42
N ASP A 23 6.62 -27.63 -0.85
CA ASP A 23 7.75 -28.57 -0.90
C ASP A 23 8.20 -28.94 -2.35
N THR A 24 8.08 -28.00 -3.27
CA THR A 24 8.53 -28.18 -4.67
C THR A 24 8.93 -26.86 -5.29
N VAL A 25 9.62 -26.93 -6.45
CA VAL A 25 9.95 -25.72 -7.21
C VAL A 25 8.73 -25.27 -8.00
N ASN A 26 8.20 -24.11 -7.62
CA ASN A 26 7.11 -23.45 -8.33
C ASN A 26 7.67 -22.42 -9.34
N ARG A 27 7.10 -22.33 -10.53
CA ARG A 27 7.48 -21.34 -11.55
C ARG A 27 6.33 -20.42 -11.86
N ALA A 28 6.53 -19.12 -11.59
CA ALA A 28 5.54 -18.11 -11.93
C ALA A 28 5.51 -17.88 -13.45
N THR A 29 4.31 -17.76 -14.00
CA THR A 29 4.05 -17.40 -15.40
C THR A 29 3.70 -15.92 -15.57
N GLY A 30 3.46 -15.21 -14.47
CA GLY A 30 3.18 -13.78 -14.45
C GLY A 30 3.49 -13.17 -13.08
N SER A 31 3.80 -11.87 -13.08
CA SER A 31 4.05 -11.09 -11.86
C SER A 31 3.52 -9.68 -12.02
N ARG A 32 2.93 -9.13 -10.96
CA ARG A 32 2.44 -7.75 -10.90
C ARG A 32 2.74 -7.16 -9.51
N LEU A 33 3.05 -5.86 -9.50
CA LEU A 33 3.20 -5.08 -8.28
C LEU A 33 2.07 -4.05 -8.19
N ASP A 34 1.42 -3.97 -7.05
CA ASP A 34 0.34 -3.02 -6.78
C ASP A 34 0.57 -2.29 -5.46
N PRO A 35 0.31 -0.97 -5.39
CA PRO A 35 0.28 -0.26 -4.12
C PRO A 35 -0.90 -0.75 -3.30
N GLY A 36 -0.64 -1.15 -2.05
CA GLY A 36 -1.63 -1.72 -1.13
C GLY A 36 -1.63 -1.02 0.23
N GLY A 37 -2.57 -1.45 1.05
CA GLY A 37 -2.96 -0.86 2.32
C GLY A 37 -4.36 -0.29 2.25
N LYS A 38 -5.08 -0.32 3.39
CA LYS A 38 -6.53 0.01 3.41
C LYS A 38 -6.80 1.43 2.89
N GLY A 39 -6.12 2.45 3.43
CA GLY A 39 -6.29 3.84 2.99
C GLY A 39 -5.85 4.06 1.54
N VAL A 40 -4.73 3.44 1.11
CA VAL A 40 -4.28 3.48 -0.29
C VAL A 40 -5.36 2.89 -1.22
N ASN A 41 -5.95 1.75 -0.85
CA ASN A 41 -7.01 1.14 -1.66
C ASN A 41 -8.27 2.03 -1.72
N VAL A 42 -8.63 2.71 -0.63
CA VAL A 42 -9.73 3.69 -0.64
C VAL A 42 -9.41 4.85 -1.59
N SER A 43 -8.20 5.40 -1.56
CA SER A 43 -7.80 6.46 -2.51
C SER A 43 -7.89 6.01 -3.97
N LYS A 44 -7.51 4.77 -4.28
CA LYS A 44 -7.64 4.19 -5.63
C LYS A 44 -9.11 4.11 -6.06
N VAL A 45 -10.00 3.66 -5.17
CA VAL A 45 -11.45 3.59 -5.44
C VAL A 45 -12.03 5.00 -5.62
N LEU A 46 -11.71 5.94 -4.73
CA LEU A 46 -12.16 7.33 -4.85
C LEU A 46 -11.73 7.94 -6.18
N LYS A 47 -10.49 7.70 -6.60
CA LYS A 47 -9.98 8.17 -7.90
C LYS A 47 -10.77 7.57 -9.06
N ALA A 48 -11.09 6.27 -9.03
CA ALA A 48 -11.91 5.61 -10.04
C ALA A 48 -13.34 6.16 -10.10
N LEU A 49 -13.87 6.63 -8.96
CA LEU A 49 -15.17 7.30 -8.86
C LEU A 49 -15.14 8.80 -9.20
N GLY A 50 -13.99 9.33 -9.66
CA GLY A 50 -13.84 10.75 -9.98
C GLY A 50 -13.73 11.68 -8.77
N THR A 51 -13.53 11.11 -7.57
CA THR A 51 -13.40 11.87 -6.32
C THR A 51 -11.94 12.01 -5.92
N GLY A 52 -11.51 13.23 -5.64
CA GLY A 52 -10.13 13.50 -5.19
C GLY A 52 -9.93 13.14 -3.73
N SER A 53 -8.73 12.61 -3.42
CA SER A 53 -8.26 12.37 -2.06
C SER A 53 -6.78 12.72 -1.93
N ILE A 54 -6.28 12.78 -0.68
CA ILE A 54 -4.85 12.78 -0.37
C ILE A 54 -4.58 11.51 0.43
N ALA A 55 -3.66 10.68 -0.07
CA ALA A 55 -3.18 9.52 0.66
C ALA A 55 -1.98 9.89 1.54
N THR A 56 -1.98 9.48 2.80
CA THR A 56 -0.87 9.71 3.74
C THR A 56 -0.65 8.49 4.64
N GLY A 57 0.36 8.55 5.48
CA GLY A 57 0.80 7.48 6.37
C GLY A 57 2.31 7.36 6.34
N PHE A 58 2.85 6.14 6.35
CA PHE A 58 4.29 5.90 6.38
C PHE A 58 4.76 5.16 5.12
N LEU A 59 5.87 5.61 4.54
CA LEU A 59 6.57 4.89 3.46
C LEU A 59 8.07 4.90 3.72
N GLY A 60 8.72 3.77 3.48
CA GLY A 60 10.17 3.65 3.60
C GLY A 60 10.78 2.72 2.55
N GLY A 61 12.03 2.89 2.28
CA GLY A 61 12.83 2.05 1.39
C GLY A 61 12.36 2.00 -0.07
N SER A 62 12.74 0.93 -0.74
CA SER A 62 12.47 0.73 -2.16
C SER A 62 10.99 0.42 -2.45
N ALA A 63 10.34 -0.38 -1.61
CA ALA A 63 8.91 -0.68 -1.74
C ALA A 63 8.06 0.57 -1.49
N GLY A 64 8.43 1.41 -0.51
CA GLY A 64 7.77 2.70 -0.29
C GLY A 64 7.89 3.65 -1.48
N ASN A 65 9.05 3.70 -2.14
CA ASN A 65 9.25 4.47 -3.36
C ASN A 65 8.39 3.92 -4.51
N ALA A 66 8.31 2.60 -4.65
CA ALA A 66 7.47 1.97 -5.68
C ALA A 66 5.98 2.31 -5.48
N ILE A 67 5.50 2.33 -4.23
CA ILE A 67 4.13 2.75 -3.91
C ILE A 67 3.90 4.22 -4.30
N ALA A 68 4.80 5.14 -3.90
CA ALA A 68 4.68 6.54 -4.23
C ALA A 68 4.61 6.77 -5.74
N ASN A 69 5.53 6.17 -6.50
CA ASN A 69 5.57 6.26 -7.97
C ASN A 69 4.29 5.69 -8.62
N ALA A 70 3.74 4.61 -8.07
CA ALA A 70 2.49 4.04 -8.58
C ALA A 70 1.30 4.98 -8.31
N LEU A 71 1.24 5.65 -7.15
CA LEU A 71 0.22 6.65 -6.85
C LEU A 71 0.33 7.87 -7.77
N ASP A 72 1.56 8.35 -8.05
CA ASP A 72 1.81 9.42 -9.03
C ASP A 72 1.29 9.02 -10.41
N SER A 73 1.60 7.81 -10.86
CA SER A 73 1.16 7.28 -12.16
C SER A 73 -0.37 7.17 -12.27
N LEU A 74 -1.05 6.92 -11.14
CA LEU A 74 -2.51 6.91 -11.06
C LEU A 74 -3.11 8.32 -10.91
N GLY A 75 -2.29 9.35 -10.76
CA GLY A 75 -2.72 10.72 -10.50
C GLY A 75 -3.43 10.86 -9.15
N ILE A 76 -3.02 10.08 -8.15
CA ILE A 76 -3.51 10.17 -6.77
C ILE A 76 -2.54 11.05 -5.98
N ARG A 77 -3.05 12.15 -5.45
CA ARG A 77 -2.25 13.03 -4.57
C ARG A 77 -1.88 12.28 -3.29
N HIS A 78 -0.62 12.42 -2.90
CA HIS A 78 -0.16 11.80 -1.67
C HIS A 78 0.90 12.65 -0.96
N ASP A 79 1.01 12.48 0.34
CA ASP A 79 2.01 13.12 1.18
C ASP A 79 2.32 12.23 2.39
N PHE A 80 3.22 11.27 2.22
CA PHE A 80 3.61 10.32 3.25
C PHE A 80 4.78 10.82 4.10
N VAL A 81 4.79 10.42 5.36
CA VAL A 81 5.97 10.52 6.23
C VAL A 81 6.96 9.45 5.82
N ARG A 82 8.21 9.85 5.59
CA ARG A 82 9.29 8.91 5.29
C ARG A 82 9.84 8.30 6.57
N ILE A 83 9.97 6.96 6.57
CA ILE A 83 10.59 6.19 7.66
C ILE A 83 11.89 5.55 7.20
N ALA A 84 12.78 5.25 8.14
CA ALA A 84 14.07 4.63 7.84
C ALA A 84 13.93 3.15 7.43
N GLY A 85 12.92 2.46 7.98
CA GLY A 85 12.64 1.05 7.67
C GLY A 85 12.05 0.84 6.28
N GLU A 86 12.03 -0.40 5.84
CA GLU A 86 11.43 -0.79 4.55
C GLU A 86 9.91 -0.95 4.67
N THR A 87 9.17 -0.43 3.72
CA THR A 87 7.74 -0.77 3.58
C THR A 87 7.62 -2.26 3.22
N ARG A 88 6.75 -2.98 3.92
CA ARG A 88 6.56 -4.42 3.71
C ARG A 88 6.11 -4.76 2.30
N THR A 89 6.45 -5.98 1.87
CA THR A 89 5.95 -6.57 0.63
C THR A 89 5.09 -7.79 0.96
N ASN A 90 3.84 -7.79 0.55
CA ASN A 90 3.00 -8.98 0.63
C ASN A 90 3.12 -9.79 -0.64
N LEU A 91 3.13 -11.11 -0.53
CA LEU A 91 3.12 -12.03 -1.66
C LEU A 91 1.73 -12.65 -1.80
N LYS A 92 1.13 -12.51 -2.98
CA LYS A 92 -0.14 -13.13 -3.35
C LYS A 92 0.10 -14.13 -4.47
N ILE A 93 -0.19 -15.39 -4.23
CA ILE A 93 -0.03 -16.46 -5.21
C ILE A 93 -1.43 -16.82 -5.73
N PHE A 94 -1.62 -16.69 -7.02
CA PHE A 94 -2.82 -17.14 -7.73
C PHE A 94 -2.50 -18.41 -8.52
N ASP A 95 -3.20 -19.50 -8.23
CA ASP A 95 -3.14 -20.72 -9.02
C ASP A 95 -4.30 -20.72 -10.05
N PRO A 96 -4.03 -20.47 -11.32
CA PRO A 96 -5.08 -20.39 -12.35
C PRO A 96 -5.68 -21.75 -12.71
N VAL A 97 -5.04 -22.85 -12.33
CA VAL A 97 -5.54 -24.22 -12.60
C VAL A 97 -6.57 -24.62 -11.55
N ARG A 98 -6.27 -24.36 -10.26
CA ARG A 98 -7.16 -24.67 -9.14
C ARG A 98 -8.09 -23.54 -8.76
N MET A 99 -7.90 -22.34 -9.34
CA MET A 99 -8.64 -21.12 -9.02
C MET A 99 -8.54 -20.76 -7.52
N THR A 100 -7.33 -20.90 -6.95
CA THR A 100 -7.07 -20.63 -5.52
C THR A 100 -6.10 -19.48 -5.33
N TYR A 101 -6.18 -18.84 -4.16
CA TYR A 101 -5.30 -17.77 -3.73
C TYR A 101 -4.60 -18.16 -2.44
N THR A 102 -3.32 -17.82 -2.34
CA THR A 102 -2.52 -17.96 -1.12
C THR A 102 -1.82 -16.64 -0.85
N ASP A 103 -2.08 -16.06 0.33
CA ASP A 103 -1.46 -14.81 0.75
C ASP A 103 -0.38 -15.08 1.81
N ILE A 104 0.78 -14.46 1.63
CA ILE A 104 1.87 -14.42 2.60
C ILE A 104 2.12 -12.95 2.92
N ASN A 105 1.78 -12.54 4.13
CA ASN A 105 1.86 -11.16 4.55
C ASN A 105 3.02 -10.93 5.52
N GLU A 106 3.86 -9.95 5.20
CA GLU A 106 4.90 -9.49 6.11
C GLU A 106 4.31 -8.57 7.20
N PRO A 107 4.86 -8.57 8.42
CA PRO A 107 4.36 -7.71 9.52
C PRO A 107 4.62 -6.21 9.26
N GLY A 108 5.70 -5.87 8.59
CA GLY A 108 6.23 -4.52 8.43
C GLY A 108 7.19 -4.14 9.57
N GLU A 109 7.89 -3.03 9.37
CA GLU A 109 8.86 -2.50 10.35
C GLU A 109 8.15 -1.64 11.42
N PRO A 110 8.66 -1.62 12.65
CA PRO A 110 8.19 -0.70 13.67
C PRO A 110 8.35 0.75 13.25
N VAL A 111 7.37 1.58 13.61
CA VAL A 111 7.40 3.02 13.37
C VAL A 111 7.85 3.73 14.64
N SER A 112 8.80 4.65 14.52
CA SER A 112 9.32 5.41 15.66
C SER A 112 8.30 6.45 16.18
N ALA A 113 8.45 6.85 17.44
CA ALA A 113 7.60 7.89 18.04
C ALA A 113 7.71 9.22 17.29
N GLU A 114 8.90 9.55 16.78
CA GLU A 114 9.16 10.76 15.99
C GLU A 114 8.39 10.73 14.67
N ALA A 115 8.34 9.57 13.99
CA ALA A 115 7.57 9.41 12.76
C ALA A 115 6.06 9.50 13.02
N VAL A 116 5.58 8.98 14.15
CA VAL A 116 4.17 9.15 14.56
C VAL A 116 3.85 10.63 14.78
N ALA A 117 4.68 11.36 15.53
CA ALA A 117 4.51 12.80 15.76
C ALA A 117 4.53 13.57 14.43
N ALA A 118 5.42 13.23 13.50
CA ALA A 118 5.46 13.84 12.17
C ALA A 118 4.18 13.56 11.35
N LEU A 119 3.55 12.39 11.50
CA LEU A 119 2.27 12.11 10.86
C LEU A 119 1.13 12.92 11.49
N GLU A 120 1.12 13.09 12.82
CA GLU A 120 0.14 13.94 13.52
C GLU A 120 0.24 15.40 13.04
N GLU A 121 1.44 15.98 13.02
CA GLU A 121 1.66 17.34 12.51
C GLU A 121 1.21 17.47 11.04
N LYS A 122 1.54 16.49 10.20
CA LYS A 122 1.11 16.46 8.81
C LYS A 122 -0.41 16.43 8.69
N LEU A 123 -1.09 15.58 9.44
CA LEU A 123 -2.56 15.51 9.43
C LEU A 123 -3.19 16.82 9.86
N LEU A 124 -2.67 17.46 10.91
CA LEU A 124 -3.14 18.77 11.36
C LEU A 124 -2.91 19.86 10.30
N SER A 125 -1.85 19.79 9.52
CA SER A 125 -1.57 20.73 8.43
C SER A 125 -2.44 20.53 7.20
N LEU A 126 -2.82 19.27 6.91
CA LEU A 126 -3.63 18.90 5.74
C LEU A 126 -5.12 19.09 5.97
N ALA A 127 -5.61 18.73 7.17
CA ALA A 127 -7.03 18.70 7.48
C ALA A 127 -7.59 20.10 7.72
N LYS A 128 -8.77 20.37 7.17
CA LYS A 128 -9.54 21.60 7.35
C LYS A 128 -10.92 21.24 7.92
N PRO A 129 -11.63 22.23 8.50
CA PRO A 129 -13.02 22.01 8.90
C PRO A 129 -13.84 21.41 7.75
N ASN A 130 -14.64 20.40 8.06
CA ASN A 130 -15.47 19.62 7.12
C ASN A 130 -14.71 18.64 6.18
N ASP A 131 -13.42 18.44 6.38
CA ASP A 131 -12.70 17.35 5.73
C ASP A 131 -13.00 16.01 6.42
N ILE A 132 -12.89 14.92 5.67
CA ILE A 132 -13.04 13.55 6.18
C ILE A 132 -11.64 12.93 6.27
N VAL A 133 -11.27 12.48 7.46
CA VAL A 133 -10.05 11.70 7.68
C VAL A 133 -10.45 10.25 7.94
N LEU A 134 -9.88 9.33 7.15
CA LEU A 134 -10.19 7.92 7.20
C LEU A 134 -8.90 7.14 7.54
N PHE A 135 -8.97 6.32 8.61
CA PHE A 135 -7.89 5.44 9.08
C PHE A 135 -8.13 3.98 8.72
#